data_771ff6fdd95ccbe0afd6deb54c97f7cb
#
_entry.id   771ff6fdd95ccbe0afd6deb54c97f7cb
#
_cell.length_a   1.000
_cell.length_b   1.000
_cell.length_c   1.000
_cell.angle_alpha   90.00
_cell.angle_beta   90.00
_cell.angle_gamma   90.00
#
_symmetry.space_group_name_H-M   'P 1'
#
loop_
_entity.id
_entity.type
_entity.pdbx_description
1 polymer ?
#
loop_
_entity_poly.entity_id
_entity_poly.type
_entity_poly.pdbx_seq_one_letter_code
_entity_poly.pdbx_strand_id
1 'polypeptide(L)'
;PVRSGEDFRAEENIIAGNTGLYGATSGELYINGKVGERFGVRNSGAIAVIEGAGDHCCEYMTGGRVVVLGKTGRNFAAGMSGGVAYVYDKDHTFDYFCNMDMVELSLVEDSVSRKELLELIRQHYLHTGSALAGRILDNFSKYIEDFIQVVPIEYKRVLEEEKMARLHEKIADIQRDY
;
A
#
# COMPACT_ATOMS: atom_id res chain seq x y z
N PRO A 1 18.92 15.81 -6.14
CA PRO A 1 18.49 16.77 -5.15
C PRO A 1 17.43 17.67 -5.79
N VAL A 2 16.20 17.48 -5.39
CA VAL A 2 15.09 18.35 -5.80
C VAL A 2 15.30 19.68 -5.09
N ARG A 3 15.28 20.79 -5.82
CA ARG A 3 15.43 22.12 -5.23
C ARG A 3 14.21 22.39 -4.34
N SER A 4 14.44 22.62 -3.06
CA SER A 4 13.42 23.13 -2.14
C SER A 4 13.24 24.62 -2.43
N GLY A 5 12.22 24.98 -3.21
CA GLY A 5 11.69 26.34 -3.26
C GLY A 5 10.48 26.42 -2.34
N GLU A 6 10.12 27.58 -1.83
CA GLU A 6 8.98 27.78 -0.92
C GLU A 6 7.63 27.31 -1.50
N ASP A 7 7.54 27.11 -2.84
CA ASP A 7 6.33 26.66 -3.55
C ASP A 7 6.43 25.20 -4.04
N PHE A 8 7.49 24.45 -3.73
CA PHE A 8 7.64 23.07 -4.19
C PHE A 8 6.91 22.10 -3.26
N ARG A 9 5.86 21.48 -3.78
CA ARG A 9 5.15 20.38 -3.11
C ARG A 9 5.55 19.05 -3.77
N ALA A 10 6.25 18.22 -3.03
CA ALA A 10 6.72 16.92 -3.52
C ALA A 10 5.56 16.05 -3.99
N GLU A 11 4.48 16.01 -3.23
CA GLU A 11 3.26 15.26 -3.53
C GLU A 11 2.54 15.67 -4.83
N GLU A 12 2.90 16.80 -5.42
CA GLU A 12 2.34 17.27 -6.68
C GLU A 12 3.24 16.99 -7.90
N ASN A 13 4.49 16.57 -7.66
CA ASN A 13 5.51 16.43 -8.69
C ASN A 13 5.91 14.98 -8.93
N ILE A 14 6.13 14.62 -10.21
CA ILE A 14 6.71 13.33 -10.60
C ILE A 14 8.23 13.43 -10.44
N ILE A 15 8.80 12.69 -9.51
CA ILE A 15 10.23 12.69 -9.22
C ILE A 15 10.94 11.39 -9.59
N ALA A 16 10.19 10.35 -9.88
CA ALA A 16 10.71 9.10 -10.42
C ALA A 16 9.97 8.71 -11.70
N GLY A 17 10.72 8.17 -12.64
CA GLY A 17 10.18 7.77 -13.95
C GLY A 17 9.28 6.54 -13.91
N ASN A 18 9.03 5.98 -15.10
CA ASN A 18 8.21 4.79 -15.27
C ASN A 18 8.95 3.52 -14.81
N THR A 19 8.18 2.45 -14.54
CA THR A 19 8.68 1.10 -14.25
C THR A 19 9.51 0.94 -12.98
N GLY A 20 9.38 1.84 -12.00
CA GLY A 20 10.00 1.67 -10.68
C GLY A 20 9.54 0.37 -10.01
N LEU A 21 10.45 -0.36 -9.36
CA LEU A 21 10.21 -1.67 -8.70
C LEU A 21 9.65 -2.77 -9.62
N TYR A 22 9.86 -2.71 -10.92
CA TYR A 22 9.42 -3.75 -11.84
C TYR A 22 10.12 -5.08 -11.52
N GLY A 23 9.35 -6.11 -11.18
CA GLY A 23 9.86 -7.44 -10.84
C GLY A 23 10.70 -7.49 -9.56
N ALA A 24 10.57 -6.50 -8.67
CA ALA A 24 11.32 -6.47 -7.41
C ALA A 24 10.93 -7.63 -6.50
N THR A 25 11.92 -8.29 -5.90
CA THR A 25 11.72 -9.47 -5.05
C THR A 25 11.87 -9.18 -3.56
N SER A 26 12.53 -8.07 -3.21
CA SER A 26 12.76 -7.64 -1.82
C SER A 26 13.27 -6.20 -1.78
N GLY A 27 13.45 -5.67 -0.58
CA GLY A 27 13.95 -4.33 -0.34
C GLY A 27 12.85 -3.34 -0.05
N GLU A 28 13.26 -2.11 0.25
CA GLU A 28 12.36 -1.01 0.61
C GLU A 28 12.66 0.21 -0.25
N LEU A 29 11.61 0.92 -0.67
CA LEU A 29 11.71 2.14 -1.48
C LEU A 29 10.73 3.20 -0.96
N TYR A 30 11.29 4.35 -0.59
CA TYR A 30 10.53 5.49 -0.10
C TYR A 30 10.74 6.69 -1.02
N ILE A 31 9.68 7.18 -1.66
CA ILE A 31 9.74 8.27 -2.63
C ILE A 31 8.85 9.43 -2.17
N ASN A 32 9.48 10.54 -1.77
CA ASN A 32 8.80 11.78 -1.45
C ASN A 32 8.39 12.50 -2.75
N GLY A 33 7.26 12.11 -3.30
CA GLY A 33 6.70 12.59 -4.56
C GLY A 33 6.01 11.49 -5.36
N LYS A 34 5.56 11.84 -6.56
CA LYS A 34 4.87 10.92 -7.48
C LYS A 34 5.87 10.11 -8.30
N VAL A 35 5.42 8.93 -8.70
CA VAL A 35 6.11 8.07 -9.66
C VAL A 35 5.34 8.03 -10.98
N GLY A 36 6.04 7.65 -12.05
CA GLY A 36 5.45 7.47 -13.37
C GLY A 36 4.57 6.22 -13.45
N GLU A 37 4.35 5.75 -14.66
CA GLU A 37 3.53 4.57 -14.94
C GLU A 37 4.24 3.25 -14.58
N ARG A 38 3.44 2.19 -14.38
CA ARG A 38 3.90 0.80 -14.18
C ARG A 38 4.81 0.62 -12.98
N PHE A 39 4.54 1.37 -11.92
CA PHE A 39 5.24 1.21 -10.67
C PHE A 39 4.81 -0.08 -9.95
N GLY A 40 5.76 -0.86 -9.45
CA GLY A 40 5.49 -2.09 -8.71
C GLY A 40 4.93 -3.24 -9.55
N VAL A 41 5.01 -3.15 -10.90
CA VAL A 41 4.57 -4.24 -11.78
C VAL A 41 5.39 -5.49 -11.50
N ARG A 42 4.70 -6.62 -11.27
CA ARG A 42 5.32 -7.90 -10.89
C ARG A 42 6.17 -7.84 -9.61
N ASN A 43 5.93 -6.86 -8.74
CA ASN A 43 6.53 -6.87 -7.41
C ASN A 43 6.14 -8.14 -6.66
N SER A 44 7.10 -8.87 -6.13
CA SER A 44 6.89 -10.14 -5.42
C SER A 44 7.30 -10.11 -3.95
N GLY A 45 7.92 -9.01 -3.46
CA GLY A 45 8.34 -8.96 -2.06
C GLY A 45 8.88 -7.62 -1.58
N ALA A 46 9.05 -6.64 -2.47
CA ALA A 46 9.51 -5.31 -2.06
C ALA A 46 8.41 -4.49 -1.38
N ILE A 47 8.82 -3.60 -0.50
CA ILE A 47 7.98 -2.63 0.19
C ILE A 47 8.21 -1.26 -0.43
N ALA A 48 7.12 -0.52 -0.70
CA ALA A 48 7.22 0.84 -1.19
C ALA A 48 6.19 1.77 -0.58
N VAL A 49 6.60 3.03 -0.34
CA VAL A 49 5.69 4.14 -0.03
C VAL A 49 5.99 5.30 -0.95
N ILE A 50 4.96 5.76 -1.66
CA ILE A 50 5.01 6.82 -2.67
C ILE A 50 3.85 7.79 -2.47
N GLU A 51 3.93 8.99 -3.05
CA GLU A 51 2.93 10.05 -2.86
C GLU A 51 1.97 10.20 -4.05
N GLY A 52 2.03 9.30 -4.99
CA GLY A 52 1.14 9.19 -6.14
C GLY A 52 1.76 8.33 -7.23
N ALA A 53 0.93 7.77 -8.09
CA ALA A 53 1.36 6.89 -9.17
C ALA A 53 0.63 7.19 -10.48
N GLY A 54 1.29 6.92 -11.60
CA GLY A 54 0.67 6.90 -12.93
C GLY A 54 -0.16 5.63 -13.15
N ASP A 55 -0.50 5.38 -14.41
CA ASP A 55 -1.29 4.23 -14.82
C ASP A 55 -0.56 2.90 -14.56
N HIS A 56 -1.31 1.81 -14.38
CA HIS A 56 -0.80 0.44 -14.28
C HIS A 56 0.05 0.15 -13.02
N CYS A 57 -0.17 0.87 -11.93
CA CYS A 57 0.51 0.61 -10.67
C CYS A 57 0.08 -0.74 -10.07
N CYS A 58 1.03 -1.52 -9.55
CA CYS A 58 0.81 -2.84 -8.94
C CYS A 58 0.24 -3.91 -9.88
N GLU A 59 0.32 -3.75 -11.21
CA GLU A 59 -0.12 -4.80 -12.14
C GLU A 59 0.70 -6.08 -11.95
N TYR A 60 -0.01 -7.22 -11.93
CA TYR A 60 0.60 -8.55 -11.75
C TYR A 60 1.49 -8.67 -10.50
N MET A 61 1.26 -7.83 -9.50
CA MET A 61 1.94 -7.94 -8.21
C MET A 61 1.58 -9.26 -7.54
N THR A 62 2.56 -9.96 -7.01
CA THR A 62 2.41 -11.29 -6.38
C THR A 62 2.80 -11.32 -4.91
N GLY A 63 3.36 -10.23 -4.37
CA GLY A 63 3.79 -10.12 -2.98
C GLY A 63 4.28 -8.72 -2.65
N GLY A 64 4.71 -8.51 -1.41
CA GLY A 64 5.18 -7.22 -0.93
C GLY A 64 4.08 -6.26 -0.46
N ARG A 65 4.46 -4.99 -0.28
CA ARG A 65 3.56 -3.92 0.19
C ARG A 65 3.78 -2.66 -0.62
N VAL A 66 2.69 -2.03 -1.05
CA VAL A 66 2.75 -0.73 -1.72
C VAL A 66 1.77 0.23 -1.05
N VAL A 67 2.27 1.38 -0.59
CA VAL A 67 1.43 2.45 -0.04
C VAL A 67 1.48 3.65 -0.98
N VAL A 68 0.32 4.15 -1.38
CA VAL A 68 0.18 5.37 -2.19
C VAL A 68 -0.55 6.42 -1.38
N LEU A 69 0.14 7.50 -1.01
CA LEU A 69 -0.40 8.58 -0.18
C LEU A 69 -1.18 9.65 -0.98
N GLY A 70 -1.51 9.35 -2.23
CA GLY A 70 -2.20 10.29 -3.12
C GLY A 70 -2.84 9.59 -4.31
N LYS A 71 -3.05 10.35 -5.39
CA LYS A 71 -3.79 9.86 -6.57
C LYS A 71 -3.04 8.78 -7.34
N THR A 72 -3.80 7.87 -7.90
CA THR A 72 -3.33 6.83 -8.83
C THR A 72 -3.85 7.09 -10.24
N GLY A 73 -3.18 6.51 -11.22
CA GLY A 73 -3.71 6.40 -12.59
C GLY A 73 -4.62 5.17 -12.74
N ARG A 74 -5.01 4.88 -13.99
CA ARG A 74 -5.92 3.80 -14.36
C ARG A 74 -5.27 2.41 -14.24
N ASN A 75 -6.12 1.38 -14.23
CA ASN A 75 -5.73 -0.03 -14.18
C ASN A 75 -4.83 -0.38 -12.99
N PHE A 76 -5.04 0.28 -11.85
CA PHE A 76 -4.36 -0.08 -10.61
C PHE A 76 -4.68 -1.54 -10.25
N ALA A 77 -3.68 -2.31 -9.84
CA ALA A 77 -3.79 -3.71 -9.42
C ALA A 77 -4.34 -4.69 -10.48
N ALA A 78 -4.33 -4.37 -11.76
CA ALA A 78 -4.75 -5.31 -12.80
C ALA A 78 -3.92 -6.60 -12.74
N GLY A 79 -4.59 -7.77 -12.61
CA GLY A 79 -3.92 -9.07 -12.50
C GLY A 79 -3.12 -9.29 -11.21
N MET A 80 -3.30 -8.46 -10.18
CA MET A 80 -2.66 -8.63 -8.88
C MET A 80 -3.17 -9.89 -8.20
N SER A 81 -2.27 -10.80 -7.81
CA SER A 81 -2.59 -12.10 -7.22
C SER A 81 -2.02 -12.30 -5.81
N GLY A 82 -1.20 -11.40 -5.31
CA GLY A 82 -0.63 -11.47 -3.97
C GLY A 82 -0.10 -10.13 -3.48
N GLY A 83 0.26 -10.06 -2.21
CA GLY A 83 0.64 -8.81 -1.54
C GLY A 83 -0.56 -7.95 -1.14
N VAL A 84 -0.28 -6.77 -0.61
CA VAL A 84 -1.30 -5.79 -0.19
C VAL A 84 -0.89 -4.41 -0.67
N ALA A 85 -1.84 -3.64 -1.18
CA ALA A 85 -1.65 -2.22 -1.40
C ALA A 85 -2.59 -1.39 -0.51
N TYR A 86 -2.12 -0.20 -0.13
CA TYR A 86 -2.91 0.79 0.60
C TYR A 86 -2.92 2.09 -0.19
N VAL A 87 -4.08 2.67 -0.40
CA VAL A 87 -4.24 3.90 -1.17
C VAL A 87 -5.01 4.92 -0.35
N TYR A 88 -4.46 6.12 -0.20
CA TYR A 88 -5.17 7.24 0.41
C TYR A 88 -6.13 7.85 -0.61
N ASP A 89 -7.42 7.61 -0.41
CA ASP A 89 -8.51 8.00 -1.32
C ASP A 89 -9.36 9.14 -0.73
N LYS A 90 -8.75 10.30 -0.59
CA LYS A 90 -9.40 11.50 -0.06
C LYS A 90 -10.67 11.89 -0.80
N ASP A 91 -10.71 11.66 -2.11
CA ASP A 91 -11.79 12.10 -2.99
C ASP A 91 -12.88 11.01 -3.16
N HIS A 92 -12.68 9.81 -2.58
CA HIS A 92 -13.55 8.63 -2.70
C HIS A 92 -13.86 8.26 -4.15
N THR A 93 -12.80 8.20 -4.96
CA THR A 93 -12.87 7.93 -6.41
C THR A 93 -11.95 6.82 -6.87
N PHE A 94 -11.20 6.22 -5.95
CA PHE A 94 -10.17 5.22 -6.29
C PHE A 94 -10.75 3.98 -6.99
N ASP A 95 -11.97 3.59 -6.66
CA ASP A 95 -12.69 2.48 -7.29
C ASP A 95 -12.78 2.61 -8.82
N TYR A 96 -12.87 3.84 -9.36
CA TYR A 96 -12.86 4.09 -10.81
C TYR A 96 -11.51 3.84 -11.48
N PHE A 97 -10.43 3.82 -10.69
CA PHE A 97 -9.06 3.65 -11.18
C PHE A 97 -8.52 2.25 -10.94
N CYS A 98 -9.13 1.49 -10.04
CA CYS A 98 -8.72 0.14 -9.69
C CYS A 98 -9.35 -0.89 -10.64
N ASN A 99 -8.56 -1.85 -11.11
CA ASN A 99 -9.08 -3.02 -11.80
C ASN A 99 -9.51 -4.06 -10.77
N MET A 100 -10.81 -4.28 -10.66
CA MET A 100 -11.44 -5.11 -9.62
C MET A 100 -11.57 -6.59 -10.00
N ASP A 101 -11.03 -7.04 -11.12
CA ASP A 101 -11.23 -8.42 -11.61
C ASP A 101 -10.68 -9.47 -10.63
N MET A 102 -9.58 -9.18 -9.95
CA MET A 102 -8.88 -10.12 -9.06
C MET A 102 -8.68 -9.61 -7.63
N VAL A 103 -9.13 -8.40 -7.32
CA VAL A 103 -8.92 -7.78 -6.01
C VAL A 103 -10.23 -7.30 -5.40
N GLU A 104 -10.23 -7.21 -4.07
CA GLU A 104 -11.27 -6.55 -3.29
C GLU A 104 -10.72 -5.26 -2.68
N LEU A 105 -11.59 -4.26 -2.56
CA LEU A 105 -11.35 -3.04 -1.83
C LEU A 105 -12.06 -3.09 -0.48
N SER A 106 -11.37 -2.69 0.57
CA SER A 106 -11.93 -2.57 1.91
C SER A 106 -11.32 -1.39 2.66
N LEU A 107 -12.00 -0.92 3.68
CA LEU A 107 -11.42 0.00 4.65
C LEU A 107 -10.39 -0.73 5.51
N VAL A 108 -9.42 0.01 6.05
CA VAL A 108 -8.41 -0.54 6.94
C VAL A 108 -8.97 -0.62 8.36
N GLU A 109 -9.76 -1.66 8.66
CA GLU A 109 -10.48 -1.79 9.93
C GLU A 109 -9.75 -2.60 10.98
N ASP A 110 -9.04 -3.66 10.58
CA ASP A 110 -8.37 -4.54 11.52
C ASP A 110 -7.10 -3.93 12.12
N SER A 111 -6.81 -4.29 13.36
CA SER A 111 -5.70 -3.70 14.13
C SER A 111 -4.32 -4.04 13.59
N VAL A 112 -4.16 -5.13 12.85
CA VAL A 112 -2.88 -5.56 12.28
C VAL A 112 -2.56 -4.70 11.07
N SER A 113 -3.51 -4.58 10.13
CA SER A 113 -3.37 -3.73 8.94
C SER A 113 -3.19 -2.25 9.30
N ARG A 114 -3.90 -1.77 10.33
CA ARG A 114 -3.72 -0.39 10.85
C ARG A 114 -2.30 -0.15 11.37
N LYS A 115 -1.75 -1.08 12.14
CA LYS A 115 -0.39 -0.98 12.66
C LYS A 115 0.65 -1.08 11.53
N GLU A 116 0.44 -1.99 10.58
CA GLU A 116 1.31 -2.12 9.41
C GLU A 116 1.35 -0.81 8.61
N LEU A 117 0.19 -0.26 8.27
CA LEU A 117 0.10 0.98 7.51
C LEU A 117 0.73 2.16 8.26
N LEU A 118 0.47 2.29 9.56
CA LEU A 118 1.06 3.34 10.39
C LEU A 118 2.60 3.26 10.37
N GLU A 119 3.15 2.05 10.50
CA GLU A 119 4.60 1.85 10.50
C GLU A 119 5.20 2.15 9.12
N LEU A 120 4.59 1.73 8.03
CA LEU A 120 5.04 2.04 6.67
C LEU A 120 5.08 3.56 6.41
N ILE A 121 4.05 4.30 6.83
CA ILE A 121 4.02 5.76 6.71
C ILE A 121 5.09 6.41 7.61
N ARG A 122 5.32 5.87 8.82
CA ARG A 122 6.37 6.35 9.71
C ARG A 122 7.76 6.17 9.09
N GLN A 123 8.05 5.01 8.52
CA GLN A 123 9.32 4.75 7.84
C GLN A 123 9.50 5.70 6.64
N HIS A 124 8.45 5.93 5.86
CA HIS A 124 8.48 6.90 4.78
C HIS A 124 8.85 8.32 5.29
N TYR A 125 8.22 8.76 6.37
CA TYR A 125 8.53 10.05 6.98
C TYR A 125 9.99 10.12 7.47
N LEU A 126 10.46 9.08 8.15
CA LEU A 126 11.82 9.03 8.68
C LEU A 126 12.89 9.07 7.58
N HIS A 127 12.65 8.38 6.47
CA HIS A 127 13.62 8.30 5.37
C HIS A 127 13.57 9.49 4.42
N THR A 128 12.44 10.19 4.32
CA THR A 128 12.24 11.22 3.28
C THR A 128 11.94 12.61 3.80
N GLY A 129 11.52 12.74 5.06
CA GLY A 129 11.04 14.01 5.60
C GLY A 129 9.74 14.49 4.95
N SER A 130 8.93 13.59 4.38
CA SER A 130 7.70 13.91 3.69
C SER A 130 6.74 14.75 4.54
N ALA A 131 6.41 15.95 4.06
CA ALA A 131 5.43 16.81 4.72
C ALA A 131 4.02 16.19 4.70
N LEU A 132 3.67 15.45 3.64
CA LEU A 132 2.40 14.74 3.55
C LEU A 132 2.32 13.61 4.59
N ALA A 133 3.36 12.77 4.67
CA ALA A 133 3.42 11.71 5.68
C ALA A 133 3.37 12.28 7.11
N GLY A 134 4.06 13.38 7.40
CA GLY A 134 3.99 14.07 8.69
C GLY A 134 2.56 14.48 9.04
N ARG A 135 1.84 15.13 8.12
CA ARG A 135 0.42 15.51 8.35
C ARG A 135 -0.48 14.32 8.61
N ILE A 136 -0.26 13.19 7.91
CA ILE A 136 -1.03 11.96 8.11
C ILE A 136 -0.73 11.38 9.49
N LEU A 137 0.54 11.31 9.90
CA LEU A 137 0.94 10.78 11.20
C LEU A 137 0.41 11.60 12.38
N ASP A 138 0.40 12.93 12.27
CA ASP A 138 -0.12 13.83 13.30
C ASP A 138 -1.62 13.62 13.59
N ASN A 139 -2.38 13.13 12.62
CA ASN A 139 -3.82 12.90 12.74
C ASN A 139 -4.23 11.53 12.15
N PHE A 140 -3.45 10.49 12.38
CA PHE A 140 -3.63 9.17 11.75
C PHE A 140 -5.03 8.60 11.94
N SER A 141 -5.63 8.77 13.12
CA SER A 141 -6.99 8.28 13.41
C SER A 141 -8.07 8.88 12.50
N LYS A 142 -7.85 10.07 11.98
CA LYS A 142 -8.74 10.72 11.01
C LYS A 142 -8.43 10.26 9.58
N TYR A 143 -7.14 10.25 9.22
CA TYR A 143 -6.73 9.90 7.85
C TYR A 143 -6.97 8.43 7.51
N ILE A 144 -6.93 7.53 8.50
CA ILE A 144 -7.15 6.09 8.28
C ILE A 144 -8.52 5.76 7.69
N GLU A 145 -9.52 6.60 7.93
CA GLU A 145 -10.88 6.43 7.43
C GLU A 145 -10.97 6.58 5.90
N ASP A 146 -10.01 7.28 5.29
CA ASP A 146 -9.92 7.49 3.84
C ASP A 146 -8.91 6.54 3.17
N PHE A 147 -8.31 5.61 3.92
CA PHE A 147 -7.42 4.61 3.33
C PHE A 147 -8.19 3.38 2.86
N ILE A 148 -7.94 3.01 1.62
CA ILE A 148 -8.45 1.79 1.01
C ILE A 148 -7.35 0.75 0.98
N GLN A 149 -7.65 -0.44 1.47
CA GLN A 149 -6.81 -1.62 1.35
C GLN A 149 -7.23 -2.41 0.10
N VAL A 150 -6.24 -2.75 -0.73
CA VAL A 150 -6.41 -3.55 -1.94
C VAL A 150 -5.79 -4.91 -1.69
N VAL A 151 -6.62 -5.96 -1.71
CA VAL A 151 -6.18 -7.33 -1.42
C VAL A 151 -6.69 -8.27 -2.50
N PRO A 152 -5.83 -9.12 -3.09
CA PRO A 152 -6.30 -10.15 -4.01
C PRO A 152 -7.27 -11.12 -3.33
N ILE A 153 -8.35 -11.46 -4.02
CA ILE A 153 -9.45 -12.29 -3.51
C ILE A 153 -8.92 -13.65 -3.01
N GLU A 154 -8.09 -14.32 -3.82
CA GLU A 154 -7.50 -15.61 -3.44
C GLU A 154 -6.50 -15.49 -2.28
N TYR A 155 -5.72 -14.41 -2.22
CA TYR A 155 -4.79 -14.17 -1.13
C TYR A 155 -5.50 -13.93 0.19
N LYS A 156 -6.60 -13.17 0.17
CA LYS A 156 -7.46 -12.95 1.35
C LYS A 156 -7.99 -14.27 1.90
N ARG A 157 -8.48 -15.15 1.02
CA ARG A 157 -8.97 -16.49 1.42
C ARG A 157 -7.87 -17.29 2.12
N VAL A 158 -6.67 -17.35 1.58
CA VAL A 158 -5.53 -18.05 2.19
C VAL A 158 -5.20 -17.47 3.57
N LEU A 159 -5.16 -16.15 3.71
CA LEU A 159 -4.92 -15.49 5.01
C LEU A 159 -6.00 -15.81 6.05
N GLU A 160 -7.25 -15.88 5.64
CA GLU A 160 -8.37 -16.25 6.52
C GLU A 160 -8.27 -17.72 6.96
N GLU A 161 -7.96 -18.62 6.04
CA GLU A 161 -7.74 -20.04 6.32
C GLU A 161 -6.57 -20.26 7.30
N GLU A 162 -5.44 -19.58 7.09
CA GLU A 162 -4.29 -19.63 8.01
C GLU A 162 -4.64 -19.09 9.41
N LYS A 163 -5.40 -18.00 9.46
CA LYS A 163 -5.84 -17.40 10.71
C LYS A 163 -6.76 -18.34 11.51
N MET A 164 -7.67 -19.02 10.82
CA MET A 164 -8.54 -20.03 11.42
C MET A 164 -7.76 -21.26 11.90
N ALA A 165 -6.80 -21.72 11.11
CA ALA A 165 -5.95 -22.86 11.50
C ALA A 165 -5.15 -22.55 12.79
N ARG A 166 -4.53 -21.37 12.88
CA ARG A 166 -3.82 -20.92 14.10
C ARG A 166 -4.73 -20.78 15.32
N LEU A 167 -5.97 -20.35 15.10
CA LEU A 167 -6.95 -20.27 16.19
C LEU A 167 -7.34 -21.64 16.70
N HIS A 168 -7.60 -22.61 15.81
CA HIS A 168 -7.89 -23.98 16.18
C HIS A 168 -6.73 -24.63 16.94
N GLU A 169 -5.49 -24.43 16.52
CA GLU A 169 -4.29 -24.93 17.21
C GLU A 169 -4.20 -24.38 18.64
N LYS A 170 -4.38 -23.08 18.82
CA LYS A 170 -4.39 -22.46 20.16
C LYS A 170 -5.49 -23.02 21.07
N ILE A 171 -6.69 -23.23 20.52
CA ILE A 171 -7.81 -23.82 21.29
C ILE A 171 -7.48 -25.27 21.71
N ALA A 172 -6.90 -26.05 20.79
CA ALA A 172 -6.50 -27.43 21.09
C ALA A 172 -5.40 -27.50 22.18
N ASP A 173 -4.45 -26.57 22.18
CA ASP A 173 -3.41 -26.49 23.20
C ASP A 173 -4.00 -26.13 24.57
N ILE A 174 -4.90 -25.16 24.65
CA ILE A 174 -5.59 -24.80 25.89
C ILE A 174 -6.39 -26.00 26.44
N GLN A 175 -7.02 -26.80 25.58
CA GLN A 175 -7.80 -27.98 26.00
C GLN A 175 -6.93 -29.17 26.48
N ARG A 176 -5.64 -29.21 26.11
CA ARG A 176 -4.69 -30.23 26.60
C ARG A 176 -4.12 -29.92 27.97
N ASP A 177 -4.11 -28.63 28.36
CA ASP A 177 -3.56 -28.16 29.63
C ASP A 177 -4.59 -28.20 30.78
N TYR A 178 -5.84 -28.69 30.49
CA TYR A 178 -6.91 -28.97 31.46
C TYR A 178 -7.20 -30.45 31.54
#